data_b2c571fed4b41f2ccf4e2830e839d0d3
#
_entry.id   b2c571fed4b41f2ccf4e2830e839d0d3
#
_cell.length_a   1.000
_cell.length_b   1.000
_cell.length_c   1.000
_cell.angle_alpha   90.00
_cell.angle_beta   90.00
_cell.angle_gamma   90.00
#
_symmetry.space_group_name_H-M   'P 1'
#
loop_
_entity.id
_entity.type
_entity.pdbx_description
1 polymer ?
#
loop_
_entity_poly.entity_id
_entity_poly.type
_entity_poly.pdbx_seq_one_letter_code
_entity_poly.pdbx_strand_id
1 'polypeptide(L)'
;EAIGLWLFATLLPFLKEIKLEHKPIRLPFLYKGSYEYIRMFRQSFWIYALLLLFSIAGTVHGNIKIDKVCVVLWGLIQASGYLQPMDTGYLLHFKNFKTLCRFQSKSIAWNVFITSIPFGLALIASTYDQDEILFFLSYYIATLIYAIGISMLRHIIPSPLLLFIVQLSILMPFYLGSLFVPFLLIPGMALTTLLSCQTRKHLKRLL
;
A
#
# COMPACT_ATOMS: atom_id res chain seq x y z
N GLU A 1 2.39 10.52 20.41
CA GLU A 1 1.41 10.37 19.30
C GLU A 1 1.92 9.37 18.24
N ALA A 2 3.19 9.41 17.82
CA ALA A 2 3.75 8.47 16.84
C ALA A 2 3.69 6.99 17.27
N ILE A 3 3.89 6.70 18.56
CA ILE A 3 3.84 5.34 19.12
C ILE A 3 2.41 4.77 19.04
N GLY A 4 1.38 5.58 19.30
CA GLY A 4 -0.02 5.15 19.18
C GLY A 4 -0.41 4.81 17.75
N LEU A 5 0.03 5.61 16.78
CA LEU A 5 -0.13 5.35 15.34
C LEU A 5 0.58 4.06 14.92
N TRP A 6 1.78 3.84 15.43
CA TRP A 6 2.57 2.64 15.16
C TRP A 6 1.89 1.37 15.71
N LEU A 7 1.41 1.41 16.97
CA LEU A 7 0.65 0.31 17.58
C LEU A 7 -0.65 0.03 16.83
N PHE A 8 -1.39 1.07 16.44
CA PHE A 8 -2.63 0.90 15.68
C PHE A 8 -2.37 0.26 14.31
N ALA A 9 -1.36 0.73 13.58
CA ALA A 9 -0.99 0.16 12.29
C ALA A 9 -0.50 -1.30 12.39
N THR A 10 0.15 -1.68 13.52
CA THR A 10 0.59 -3.06 13.76
C THR A 10 -0.56 -3.99 14.13
N LEU A 11 -1.61 -3.47 14.77
CA LEU A 11 -2.78 -4.25 15.16
C LEU A 11 -3.77 -4.48 14.00
N LEU A 12 -3.78 -3.59 12.99
CA LEU A 12 -4.66 -3.70 11.82
C LEU A 12 -4.63 -5.08 11.13
N PRO A 13 -3.48 -5.72 10.88
CA PRO A 13 -3.43 -7.04 10.26
C PRO A 13 -3.98 -8.17 11.14
N PHE A 14 -4.04 -7.96 12.47
CA PHE A 14 -4.59 -8.94 13.43
C PHE A 14 -6.09 -8.77 13.68
N LEU A 15 -6.72 -7.73 13.16
CA LEU A 15 -8.17 -7.65 13.17
C LEU A 15 -8.69 -8.83 12.37
N LYS A 16 -9.17 -9.83 13.11
CA LYS A 16 -9.70 -11.10 12.61
C LYS A 16 -10.62 -10.85 11.42
N GLU A 17 -10.40 -11.58 10.33
CA GLU A 17 -11.26 -11.54 9.15
C GLU A 17 -12.72 -11.65 9.60
N ILE A 18 -13.43 -10.55 9.62
CA ILE A 18 -14.88 -10.56 9.76
C ILE A 18 -15.38 -11.17 8.45
N LYS A 19 -15.72 -12.45 8.49
CA LYS A 19 -16.36 -13.15 7.38
C LYS A 19 -17.76 -12.56 7.20
N LEU A 20 -17.83 -11.41 6.59
CA LEU A 20 -19.05 -10.89 6.03
C LEU A 20 -19.27 -11.65 4.71
N GLU A 21 -20.18 -12.62 4.73
CA GLU A 21 -20.70 -13.27 3.53
C GLU A 21 -21.49 -12.23 2.72
N HIS A 22 -20.79 -11.34 2.05
CA HIS A 22 -21.40 -10.35 1.19
C HIS A 22 -21.24 -10.76 -0.27
N LYS A 23 -22.33 -10.60 -1.02
CA LYS A 23 -22.31 -10.69 -2.49
C LYS A 23 -21.12 -9.88 -3.02
N PRO A 24 -20.38 -10.41 -3.98
CA PRO A 24 -19.15 -9.74 -4.46
C PRO A 24 -19.51 -8.40 -5.07
N ILE A 25 -19.22 -7.31 -4.36
CA ILE A 25 -19.34 -5.95 -4.88
C ILE A 25 -18.40 -5.84 -6.09
N ARG A 26 -18.96 -5.52 -7.25
CA ARG A 26 -18.16 -5.23 -8.44
C ARG A 26 -17.52 -3.87 -8.25
N LEU A 27 -16.20 -3.82 -8.35
CA LEU A 27 -15.39 -2.60 -8.21
C LEU A 27 -14.73 -2.30 -9.57
N PRO A 28 -15.49 -1.71 -10.52
CA PRO A 28 -15.03 -1.54 -11.90
C PRO A 28 -13.87 -0.54 -12.03
N PHE A 29 -13.65 0.31 -11.03
CA PHE A 29 -12.58 1.30 -11.00
C PHE A 29 -11.22 0.72 -10.61
N LEU A 30 -11.18 -0.47 -9.98
CA LEU A 30 -9.92 -1.12 -9.65
C LEU A 30 -9.35 -1.89 -10.84
N TYR A 31 -8.02 -2.06 -10.82
CA TYR A 31 -7.32 -2.74 -11.91
C TYR A 31 -7.79 -4.18 -12.07
N LYS A 32 -8.24 -4.52 -13.27
CA LYS A 32 -8.76 -5.86 -13.59
C LYS A 32 -7.67 -6.91 -13.38
N GLY A 33 -8.00 -7.98 -12.63
CA GLY A 33 -7.07 -9.07 -12.34
C GLY A 33 -6.20 -8.87 -11.09
N SER A 34 -6.27 -7.72 -10.40
CA SER A 34 -5.61 -7.54 -9.11
C SER A 34 -6.45 -8.11 -7.96
N TYR A 35 -6.68 -9.42 -7.98
CA TYR A 35 -7.58 -10.10 -7.02
C TYR A 35 -7.21 -9.85 -5.56
N GLU A 36 -5.92 -9.79 -5.25
CA GLU A 36 -5.39 -9.54 -3.90
C GLU A 36 -5.81 -8.16 -3.39
N TYR A 37 -5.58 -7.13 -4.22
CA TYR A 37 -5.96 -5.78 -3.86
C TYR A 37 -7.47 -5.62 -3.76
N ILE A 38 -8.23 -6.20 -4.69
CA ILE A 38 -9.69 -6.18 -4.65
C ILE A 38 -10.21 -6.86 -3.39
N ARG A 39 -9.62 -7.99 -2.99
CA ARG A 39 -9.96 -8.69 -1.75
C ARG A 39 -9.67 -7.82 -0.53
N MET A 40 -8.46 -7.28 -0.44
CA MET A 40 -8.07 -6.37 0.63
C MET A 40 -8.99 -5.16 0.69
N PHE A 41 -9.25 -4.48 -0.43
CA PHE A 41 -10.10 -3.30 -0.48
C PHE A 41 -11.52 -3.61 0.01
N ARG A 42 -12.10 -4.76 -0.35
CA ARG A 42 -13.41 -5.20 0.15
C ARG A 42 -13.40 -5.41 1.67
N GLN A 43 -12.36 -6.04 2.20
CA GLN A 43 -12.22 -6.27 3.63
C GLN A 43 -12.01 -4.97 4.41
N SER A 44 -11.27 -4.02 3.83
CA SER A 44 -10.95 -2.74 4.45
C SER A 44 -11.89 -1.60 4.04
N PHE A 45 -12.98 -1.88 3.32
CA PHE A 45 -13.86 -0.85 2.77
C PHE A 45 -14.44 0.08 3.85
N TRP A 46 -14.83 -0.47 4.99
CA TRP A 46 -15.35 0.33 6.10
C TRP A 46 -14.29 1.22 6.73
N ILE A 47 -13.06 0.72 6.81
CA ILE A 47 -11.92 1.52 7.30
C ILE A 47 -11.63 2.65 6.30
N TYR A 48 -11.65 2.35 5.00
CA TYR A 48 -11.53 3.36 3.94
C TYR A 48 -12.58 4.45 4.06
N ALA A 49 -13.85 4.05 4.19
CA ALA A 49 -14.96 4.99 4.32
C ALA A 49 -14.83 5.85 5.61
N LEU A 50 -14.42 5.24 6.71
CA LEU A 50 -14.19 5.93 7.98
C LEU A 50 -13.04 6.95 7.88
N LEU A 51 -11.91 6.54 7.31
CA LEU A 51 -10.77 7.44 7.09
C LEU A 51 -11.14 8.60 6.16
N LEU A 52 -11.95 8.33 5.12
CA LEU A 52 -12.42 9.36 4.21
C LEU A 52 -13.34 10.35 4.93
N LEU A 53 -14.24 9.89 5.80
CA LEU A 53 -15.08 10.76 6.62
C LEU A 53 -14.24 11.63 7.56
N PHE A 54 -13.23 11.06 8.21
CA PHE A 54 -12.32 11.86 9.05
C PHE A 54 -11.51 12.86 8.24
N SER A 55 -11.08 12.51 7.04
CA SER A 55 -10.38 13.44 6.15
C SER A 55 -11.31 14.60 5.74
N ILE A 56 -12.56 14.31 5.35
CA ILE A 56 -13.55 15.35 5.04
C ILE A 56 -13.79 16.24 6.26
N ALA A 57 -13.96 15.66 7.44
CA ALA A 57 -14.11 16.42 8.68
C ALA A 57 -12.87 17.28 8.96
N GLY A 58 -11.66 16.76 8.76
CA GLY A 58 -10.41 17.50 8.85
C GLY A 58 -10.39 18.72 7.94
N THR A 59 -10.77 18.53 6.68
CA THR A 59 -10.88 19.59 5.67
C THR A 59 -11.88 20.67 6.09
N VAL A 60 -13.09 20.28 6.53
CA VAL A 60 -14.14 21.22 6.97
C VAL A 60 -13.70 22.05 8.18
N HIS A 61 -12.95 21.44 9.10
CA HIS A 61 -12.44 22.13 10.30
C HIS A 61 -11.07 22.79 10.08
N GLY A 62 -10.50 22.75 8.88
CA GLY A 62 -9.19 23.30 8.57
C GLY A 62 -8.04 22.58 9.31
N ASN A 63 -8.24 21.34 9.73
CA ASN A 63 -7.24 20.56 10.47
C ASN A 63 -6.47 19.62 9.56
N ILE A 64 -5.49 20.16 8.87
CA ILE A 64 -4.63 19.43 7.93
C ILE A 64 -3.89 18.23 8.54
N LYS A 65 -3.65 18.22 9.85
CA LYS A 65 -2.98 17.10 10.53
C LYS A 65 -3.82 15.84 10.48
N ILE A 66 -5.15 15.97 10.58
CA ILE A 66 -6.09 14.85 10.45
C ILE A 66 -6.02 14.28 9.03
N ASP A 67 -6.03 15.15 8.02
CA ASP A 67 -5.94 14.73 6.61
C ASP A 67 -4.65 13.96 6.34
N LYS A 68 -3.49 14.48 6.79
CA LYS A 68 -2.19 13.81 6.66
C LYS A 68 -2.19 12.43 7.34
N VAL A 69 -2.75 12.33 8.53
CA VAL A 69 -2.84 11.05 9.26
C VAL A 69 -3.71 10.05 8.49
N CYS A 70 -4.87 10.47 7.99
CA CYS A 70 -5.76 9.61 7.21
C CYS A 70 -5.08 9.09 5.93
N VAL A 71 -4.38 9.99 5.21
CA VAL A 71 -3.60 9.65 4.02
C VAL A 71 -2.55 8.58 4.33
N VAL A 72 -1.75 8.78 5.39
CA VAL A 72 -0.67 7.86 5.78
C VAL A 72 -1.22 6.51 6.19
N LEU A 73 -2.27 6.47 7.02
CA LEU A 73 -2.91 5.23 7.43
C LEU A 73 -3.46 4.46 6.24
N TRP A 74 -4.09 5.16 5.29
CA TRP A 74 -4.58 4.52 4.08
C TRP A 74 -3.45 3.90 3.25
N GLY A 75 -2.30 4.57 3.11
CA GLY A 75 -1.13 4.03 2.44
C GLY A 75 -0.60 2.73 3.07
N LEU A 76 -0.56 2.67 4.40
CA LEU A 76 -0.16 1.46 5.13
C LEU A 76 -1.13 0.30 4.88
N ILE A 77 -2.44 0.59 4.90
CA ILE A 77 -3.48 -0.42 4.63
C ILE A 77 -3.37 -0.94 3.19
N GLN A 78 -3.20 -0.05 2.21
CA GLN A 78 -3.03 -0.42 0.81
C GLN A 78 -1.84 -1.37 0.62
N ALA A 79 -0.71 -1.04 1.22
CA ALA A 79 0.49 -1.84 1.10
C ALA A 79 0.34 -3.22 1.77
N SER A 80 -0.37 -3.29 2.90
CA SER A 80 -0.62 -4.56 3.61
C SER A 80 -1.41 -5.57 2.77
N GLY A 81 -2.21 -5.11 1.82
CA GLY A 81 -2.94 -5.97 0.88
C GLY A 81 -2.04 -6.86 0.02
N TYR A 82 -0.77 -6.51 -0.11
CA TYR A 82 0.22 -7.29 -0.88
C TYR A 82 1.04 -8.25 -0.02
N LEU A 83 0.76 -8.37 1.28
CA LEU A 83 1.42 -9.33 2.18
C LEU A 83 0.97 -10.77 1.94
N GLN A 84 -0.25 -10.97 1.48
CA GLN A 84 -0.79 -12.31 1.30
C GLN A 84 -0.04 -13.06 0.19
N PRO A 85 0.29 -14.35 0.40
CA PRO A 85 0.95 -15.14 -0.63
C PRO A 85 0.07 -15.23 -1.87
N MET A 86 0.72 -15.19 -3.02
CA MET A 86 0.04 -15.37 -4.30
C MET A 86 -0.24 -16.84 -4.52
N ASP A 87 -1.41 -17.17 -5.01
CA ASP A 87 -1.71 -18.54 -5.40
C ASP A 87 -0.75 -19.00 -6.52
N THR A 88 -0.19 -20.19 -6.37
CA THR A 88 0.71 -20.79 -7.36
C THR A 88 0.03 -20.94 -8.71
N GLY A 89 -1.26 -21.29 -8.74
CA GLY A 89 -2.06 -21.35 -9.96
C GLY A 89 -2.12 -20.01 -10.71
N TYR A 90 -2.15 -18.92 -9.98
CA TYR A 90 -2.13 -17.57 -10.58
C TYR A 90 -0.75 -17.21 -11.15
N LEU A 91 0.33 -17.63 -10.48
CA LEU A 91 1.69 -17.39 -10.98
C LEU A 91 1.96 -18.07 -12.32
N LEU A 92 1.39 -19.26 -12.54
CA LEU A 92 1.53 -20.01 -13.79
C LEU A 92 0.90 -19.31 -15.02
N HIS A 93 0.02 -18.33 -14.82
CA HIS A 93 -0.52 -17.55 -15.94
C HIS A 93 0.50 -16.58 -16.53
N PHE A 94 1.61 -16.31 -15.83
CA PHE A 94 2.64 -15.41 -16.32
C PHE A 94 3.77 -16.20 -16.99
N LYS A 95 3.96 -16.00 -18.30
CA LYS A 95 4.98 -16.69 -19.09
C LYS A 95 6.42 -16.43 -18.61
N ASN A 96 6.65 -15.28 -17.96
CA ASN A 96 7.96 -14.92 -17.46
C ASN A 96 7.86 -13.85 -16.35
N PHE A 97 8.95 -13.74 -15.58
CA PHE A 97 9.07 -12.76 -14.49
C PHE A 97 8.82 -11.31 -14.92
N LYS A 98 9.25 -10.92 -16.13
CA LYS A 98 9.07 -9.55 -16.63
C LYS A 98 7.59 -9.19 -16.82
N THR A 99 6.78 -10.14 -17.30
CA THR A 99 5.33 -9.92 -17.45
C THR A 99 4.62 -9.83 -16.10
N LEU A 100 5.02 -10.66 -15.13
CA LEU A 100 4.53 -10.61 -13.77
C LEU A 100 4.83 -9.25 -13.12
N CYS A 101 6.10 -8.81 -13.13
CA CYS A 101 6.49 -7.51 -12.56
C CYS A 101 5.76 -6.35 -13.21
N ARG A 102 5.65 -6.34 -14.54
CA ARG A 102 4.93 -5.29 -15.26
C ARG A 102 3.46 -5.25 -14.86
N PHE A 103 2.83 -6.41 -14.75
CA PHE A 103 1.43 -6.51 -14.31
C PHE A 103 1.27 -6.00 -12.88
N GLN A 104 2.09 -6.48 -11.94
CA GLN A 104 2.04 -6.07 -10.54
C GLN A 104 2.28 -4.56 -10.38
N SER A 105 3.33 -4.01 -11.00
CA SER A 105 3.62 -2.57 -10.92
C SER A 105 2.49 -1.72 -11.47
N LYS A 106 1.90 -2.09 -12.62
CA LYS A 106 0.75 -1.38 -13.17
C LYS A 106 -0.48 -1.47 -12.26
N SER A 107 -0.74 -2.66 -11.74
CA SER A 107 -1.87 -2.90 -10.83
C SER A 107 -1.72 -2.08 -9.55
N ILE A 108 -0.53 -2.10 -8.94
CA ILE A 108 -0.23 -1.33 -7.73
C ILE A 108 -0.39 0.16 -8.02
N ALA A 109 0.26 0.68 -9.08
CA ALA A 109 0.21 2.09 -9.43
C ALA A 109 -1.23 2.58 -9.65
N TRP A 110 -2.02 1.83 -10.42
CA TRP A 110 -3.39 2.19 -10.69
C TRP A 110 -4.26 2.16 -9.44
N ASN A 111 -4.21 1.09 -8.66
CA ASN A 111 -5.06 0.92 -7.50
C ASN A 111 -4.73 1.94 -6.40
N VAL A 112 -3.44 2.16 -6.13
CA VAL A 112 -2.98 3.17 -5.17
C VAL A 112 -3.42 4.56 -5.64
N PHE A 113 -3.27 4.89 -6.91
CA PHE A 113 -3.69 6.17 -7.46
C PHE A 113 -5.17 6.41 -7.26
N ILE A 114 -6.02 5.53 -7.80
CA ILE A 114 -7.48 5.70 -7.78
C ILE A 114 -8.03 5.81 -6.35
N THR A 115 -7.55 4.98 -5.43
CA THR A 115 -8.08 4.98 -4.05
C THR A 115 -7.48 6.09 -3.18
N SER A 116 -6.37 6.71 -3.59
CA SER A 116 -5.79 7.87 -2.90
C SER A 116 -6.31 9.21 -3.38
N ILE A 117 -6.93 9.29 -4.58
CA ILE A 117 -7.48 10.55 -5.13
C ILE A 117 -8.38 11.29 -4.13
N PRO A 118 -9.38 10.66 -3.48
CA PRO A 118 -10.27 11.38 -2.58
C PRO A 118 -9.54 12.05 -1.41
N PHE A 119 -8.52 11.38 -0.86
CA PHE A 119 -7.69 11.95 0.21
C PHE A 119 -6.81 13.10 -0.30
N GLY A 120 -6.26 12.96 -1.51
CA GLY A 120 -5.49 14.03 -2.14
C GLY A 120 -6.33 15.28 -2.39
N LEU A 121 -7.56 15.10 -2.85
CA LEU A 121 -8.50 16.20 -3.05
C LEU A 121 -8.87 16.87 -1.72
N ALA A 122 -9.12 16.10 -0.65
CA ALA A 122 -9.39 16.62 0.68
C ALA A 122 -8.20 17.44 1.20
N LEU A 123 -6.98 16.93 1.08
CA LEU A 123 -5.76 17.60 1.51
C LEU A 123 -5.53 18.92 0.76
N ILE A 124 -5.68 18.94 -0.56
CA ILE A 124 -5.53 20.13 -1.38
C ILE A 124 -6.63 21.16 -1.07
N ALA A 125 -7.86 20.69 -0.84
CA ALA A 125 -8.98 21.56 -0.51
C ALA A 125 -8.84 22.25 0.86
N SER A 126 -8.06 21.68 1.78
CA SER A 126 -7.87 22.24 3.12
C SER A 126 -6.98 23.47 3.17
N THR A 127 -6.01 23.66 2.26
CA THR A 127 -5.00 24.72 2.40
C THR A 127 -4.52 25.41 1.13
N TYR A 128 -4.68 24.86 -0.05
CA TYR A 128 -4.11 25.37 -1.32
C TYR A 128 -2.59 25.65 -1.27
N ASP A 129 -1.87 24.99 -0.36
CA ASP A 129 -0.44 25.19 -0.18
C ASP A 129 0.37 24.24 -1.06
N GLN A 130 1.48 24.75 -1.64
CA GLN A 130 2.39 23.95 -2.46
C GLN A 130 3.03 22.80 -1.66
N ASP A 131 3.30 23.03 -0.38
CA ASP A 131 3.90 22.02 0.50
C ASP A 131 2.99 20.81 0.66
N GLU A 132 1.68 20.99 0.61
CA GLU A 132 0.72 19.89 0.72
C GLU A 132 0.62 19.07 -0.56
N ILE A 133 0.77 19.70 -1.69
CA ILE A 133 0.87 19.00 -2.98
C ILE A 133 2.14 18.15 -3.02
N LEU A 134 3.26 18.70 -2.56
CA LEU A 134 4.54 17.98 -2.46
C LEU A 134 4.45 16.82 -1.45
N PHE A 135 3.78 17.04 -0.31
CA PHE A 135 3.53 15.96 0.65
C PHE A 135 2.71 14.83 0.03
N PHE A 136 1.62 15.14 -0.66
CA PHE A 136 0.78 14.13 -1.31
C PHE A 136 1.54 13.37 -2.41
N LEU A 137 2.35 14.06 -3.19
CA LEU A 137 3.19 13.43 -4.22
C LEU A 137 4.24 12.49 -3.59
N SER A 138 4.90 12.95 -2.52
CA SER A 138 5.86 12.14 -1.76
C SER A 138 5.20 10.92 -1.14
N TYR A 139 4.01 11.09 -0.56
CA TYR A 139 3.18 10.01 -0.04
C TYR A 139 2.86 8.98 -1.13
N TYR A 140 2.40 9.43 -2.30
CA TYR A 140 2.05 8.53 -3.40
C TYR A 140 3.24 7.69 -3.84
N ILE A 141 4.39 8.33 -4.07
CA ILE A 141 5.63 7.66 -4.46
C ILE A 141 6.11 6.70 -3.36
N ALA A 142 6.09 7.13 -2.09
CA ALA A 142 6.47 6.28 -0.96
C ALA A 142 5.58 5.05 -0.85
N THR A 143 4.26 5.21 -1.00
CA THR A 143 3.30 4.10 -0.98
C THR A 143 3.54 3.13 -2.13
N LEU A 144 3.85 3.62 -3.32
CA LEU A 144 4.22 2.77 -4.46
C LEU A 144 5.47 1.93 -4.18
N ILE A 145 6.55 2.59 -3.71
CA ILE A 145 7.81 1.93 -3.37
C ILE A 145 7.57 0.86 -2.30
N TYR A 146 6.82 1.20 -1.27
CA TYR A 146 6.50 0.31 -0.16
C TYR A 146 5.67 -0.90 -0.62
N ALA A 147 4.60 -0.70 -1.38
CA ALA A 147 3.74 -1.76 -1.90
C ALA A 147 4.47 -2.68 -2.89
N ILE A 148 5.30 -2.11 -3.78
CA ILE A 148 6.13 -2.89 -4.70
C ILE A 148 7.17 -3.70 -3.90
N GLY A 149 7.82 -3.10 -2.90
CA GLY A 149 8.78 -3.77 -2.03
C GLY A 149 8.16 -4.99 -1.33
N ILE A 150 7.00 -4.84 -0.70
CA ILE A 150 6.27 -5.95 -0.07
C ILE A 150 5.90 -7.02 -1.11
N SER A 151 5.36 -6.60 -2.25
CA SER A 151 4.97 -7.50 -3.33
C SER A 151 6.14 -8.35 -3.85
N MET A 152 7.37 -7.83 -3.85
CA MET A 152 8.57 -8.57 -4.22
C MET A 152 9.08 -9.45 -3.09
N LEU A 153 9.11 -8.93 -1.85
CA LEU A 153 9.58 -9.68 -0.68
C LEU A 153 8.77 -10.95 -0.42
N ARG A 154 7.47 -10.94 -0.61
CA ARG A 154 6.62 -12.13 -0.42
C ARG A 154 7.02 -13.32 -1.29
N HIS A 155 7.67 -13.09 -2.44
CA HIS A 155 8.17 -14.15 -3.30
C HIS A 155 9.52 -14.71 -2.83
N ILE A 156 10.24 -13.98 -2.00
CA ILE A 156 11.54 -14.36 -1.45
C ILE A 156 11.38 -15.02 -0.09
N ILE A 157 10.45 -14.48 0.71
CA ILE A 157 10.21 -14.89 2.10
C ILE A 157 8.92 -15.71 2.15
N PRO A 158 9.00 -17.06 2.25
CA PRO A 158 7.80 -17.90 2.28
C PRO A 158 7.02 -17.83 3.59
N SER A 159 7.68 -17.43 4.69
CA SER A 159 7.04 -17.34 6.00
C SER A 159 6.27 -16.02 6.16
N PRO A 160 4.95 -16.05 6.35
CA PRO A 160 4.16 -14.83 6.58
C PRO A 160 4.60 -14.05 7.82
N LEU A 161 5.00 -14.76 8.88
CA LEU A 161 5.49 -14.15 10.11
C LEU A 161 6.79 -13.38 9.87
N LEU A 162 7.76 -14.00 9.18
CA LEU A 162 9.04 -13.36 8.87
C LEU A 162 8.84 -12.16 7.95
N LEU A 163 7.96 -12.28 6.94
CA LEU A 163 7.60 -11.18 6.05
C LEU A 163 7.00 -10.00 6.84
N PHE A 164 6.13 -10.29 7.79
CA PHE A 164 5.54 -9.28 8.67
C PHE A 164 6.59 -8.59 9.56
N ILE A 165 7.53 -9.36 10.14
CA ILE A 165 8.63 -8.79 10.94
C ILE A 165 9.50 -7.85 10.08
N VAL A 166 9.88 -8.27 8.86
CA VAL A 166 10.68 -7.45 7.94
C VAL A 166 9.91 -6.19 7.53
N GLN A 167 8.61 -6.31 7.29
CA GLN A 167 7.75 -5.17 7.01
C GLN A 167 7.79 -4.15 8.15
N LEU A 168 7.58 -4.58 9.38
CA LEU A 168 7.54 -3.68 10.54
C LEU A 168 8.91 -3.06 10.85
N SER A 169 9.98 -3.86 10.76
CA SER A 169 11.30 -3.43 11.20
C SER A 169 12.04 -2.58 10.17
N ILE A 170 11.78 -2.78 8.89
CA ILE A 170 12.57 -2.14 7.83
C ILE A 170 11.68 -1.27 6.93
N LEU A 171 10.65 -1.86 6.32
CA LEU A 171 9.89 -1.16 5.30
C LEU A 171 8.99 -0.06 5.85
N MET A 172 8.36 -0.29 7.00
CA MET A 172 7.46 0.69 7.60
C MET A 172 8.20 1.93 8.14
N PRO A 173 9.29 1.82 8.92
CA PRO A 173 10.08 2.98 9.33
C PRO A 173 10.63 3.74 8.13
N PHE A 174 11.03 3.01 7.08
CA PHE A 174 11.51 3.62 5.85
C PHE A 174 10.38 4.39 5.14
N TYR A 175 9.17 3.81 5.04
CA TYR A 175 8.00 4.48 4.49
C TYR A 175 7.67 5.75 5.26
N LEU A 176 7.54 5.66 6.58
CA LEU A 176 7.25 6.83 7.42
C LEU A 176 8.36 7.87 7.35
N GLY A 177 9.61 7.46 7.37
CA GLY A 177 10.75 8.36 7.23
C GLY A 177 10.77 9.11 5.90
N SER A 178 10.42 8.45 4.79
CA SER A 178 10.38 9.06 3.46
C SER A 178 9.32 10.14 3.29
N LEU A 179 8.27 10.14 4.12
CA LEU A 179 7.25 11.19 4.12
C LEU A 179 7.78 12.50 4.71
N PHE A 180 8.72 12.42 5.67
CA PHE A 180 9.33 13.59 6.31
C PHE A 180 10.63 14.00 5.61
N VAL A 181 11.33 13.04 5.02
CA VAL A 181 12.61 13.23 4.36
C VAL A 181 12.55 12.65 2.94
N PRO A 182 12.08 13.40 1.94
CA PRO A 182 11.87 12.90 0.58
C PRO A 182 13.10 12.27 -0.08
N PHE A 183 14.31 12.67 0.33
CA PHE A 183 15.56 12.05 -0.15
C PHE A 183 15.65 10.55 0.14
N LEU A 184 14.94 10.03 1.14
CA LEU A 184 14.88 8.60 1.41
C LEU A 184 14.14 7.80 0.31
N LEU A 185 13.40 8.45 -0.57
CA LEU A 185 12.79 7.79 -1.73
C LEU A 185 13.84 7.19 -2.67
N ILE A 186 15.02 7.81 -2.80
CA ILE A 186 16.10 7.33 -3.68
C ILE A 186 16.63 5.95 -3.22
N PRO A 187 17.09 5.76 -1.96
CA PRO A 187 17.48 4.43 -1.49
C PRO A 187 16.32 3.42 -1.49
N GLY A 188 15.06 3.87 -1.33
CA GLY A 188 13.88 3.02 -1.48
C GLY A 188 13.72 2.46 -2.88
N MET A 189 13.90 3.28 -3.89
CA MET A 189 13.89 2.83 -5.29
C MET A 189 15.05 1.85 -5.57
N ALA A 190 16.23 2.10 -5.03
CA ALA A 190 17.36 1.17 -5.14
C ALA A 190 17.04 -0.17 -4.45
N LEU A 191 16.45 -0.15 -3.25
CA LEU A 191 16.05 -1.35 -2.54
C LEU A 191 15.02 -2.17 -3.34
N THR A 192 13.99 -1.55 -3.91
CA THR A 192 12.98 -2.26 -4.71
C THR A 192 13.57 -2.86 -5.98
N THR A 193 14.55 -2.20 -6.62
CA THR A 193 15.26 -2.76 -7.77
C THR A 193 16.10 -3.97 -7.40
N LEU A 194 16.82 -3.93 -6.27
CA LEU A 194 17.58 -5.07 -5.74
C LEU A 194 16.65 -6.24 -5.40
N LEU A 195 15.53 -5.98 -4.72
CA LEU A 195 14.53 -7.00 -4.41
C LEU A 195 13.97 -7.63 -5.69
N SER A 196 13.69 -6.85 -6.73
CA SER A 196 13.19 -7.40 -7.99
C SER A 196 14.24 -8.30 -8.68
N CYS A 197 15.53 -7.97 -8.59
CA CYS A 197 16.60 -8.83 -9.08
C CYS A 197 16.70 -10.17 -8.32
N GLN A 198 16.57 -10.14 -6.99
CA GLN A 198 16.58 -11.34 -6.17
C GLN A 198 15.35 -12.22 -6.42
N THR A 199 14.17 -11.60 -6.49
CA THR A 199 12.92 -12.29 -6.83
C THR A 199 13.03 -12.98 -8.19
N ARG A 200 13.63 -12.32 -9.18
CA ARG A 200 13.88 -12.92 -10.50
C ARG A 200 14.74 -14.19 -10.41
N LYS A 201 15.81 -14.18 -9.60
CA LYS A 201 16.66 -15.35 -9.40
C LYS A 201 15.91 -16.50 -8.71
N HIS A 202 15.05 -16.15 -7.73
CA HIS A 202 14.26 -17.14 -6.99
C HIS A 202 13.19 -17.79 -7.88
N LEU A 203 12.40 -17.00 -8.58
CA LEU A 203 11.33 -17.48 -9.45
C LEU A 203 11.84 -18.25 -10.69
N LYS A 204 13.04 -17.95 -11.20
CA LYS A 204 13.66 -18.76 -12.26
C LYS A 204 13.96 -20.21 -11.85
N ARG A 205 14.00 -20.48 -10.54
CA ARG A 205 14.20 -21.85 -10.02
C ARG A 205 12.87 -22.58 -9.83
N LEU A 206 11.74 -21.87 -9.85
CA LEU A 206 10.39 -22.40 -9.63
C LEU A 206 9.57 -22.49 -10.92
N LEU A 207 9.88 -21.67 -11.93
CA LEU A 207 9.30 -21.65 -13.28
C LEU A 207 10.25 -22.31 -14.29
#